data_a2eb04ac64e05736c53f4df61b6dc432
#
_entry.id   a2eb04ac64e05736c53f4df61b6dc432
#
_cell.length_a   1.000
_cell.length_b   1.000
_cell.length_c   1.000
_cell.angle_alpha   90.00
_cell.angle_beta   90.00
_cell.angle_gamma   90.00
#
_symmetry.space_group_name_H-M   'P 1'
#
loop_
_entity.id
_entity.type
_entity.pdbx_description
1 polymer ?
#
loop_
_entity_poly.entity_id
_entity_poly.type
_entity_poly.pdbx_seq_one_letter_code
_entity_poly.pdbx_strand_id
1 'polypeptide(L)'
;MDSEAYYDPYADYGEEDEEEMPATERELAEDAQWKIIQKNTFTRWANEHLKTVNKHIGDLDTDLSDGLRLLALVEVLSGNKFAKFNKRPNFRTQKLENVTMTLKYLEVEEGIRIVNIDSSDIVDSKLKLILGLIWTLILHYSISMPMWDDEEGHPDVKQDKTPKQRLLDWIQSKVPDRPITNFTSDWKDGKVVGALVDALAPGLCPDWEDWNPKDGVKNAKEAMDAAQQWLDVPQLIKPEEMCNPKVDDLSMMTYLSQFPNAKLKPGAPLRPKTNPARVRAYGPGIEPTGNSVGAPARFTVETFSAGRGELEIIVLNPKGVKETIEVTFNNDRNLTYSCVYVPSMEGQYKVIIKFANKEVPKSPYPVGVSAPTGDPSKVVCRGPGIEKTGVVVKKKTYFEVFTKDAGTGVVDVGLVDPSGKKDTVRPFVVKKAEDVWYVEYIPLEPGLHSVNVFFVGKPVPKSPYAVGVGAAADAKKAYASGRGIQPKG
;
A
#
# COMPACT_ATOMS: atom_id res chain seq x y z
N MET A 1 -4.77 18.16 20.23
CA MET A 1 -5.98 18.41 19.40
C MET A 1 -5.46 19.04 18.12
N ASP A 2 -4.89 18.21 17.29
CA ASP A 2 -4.31 18.66 16.01
C ASP A 2 -5.40 18.52 14.96
N SER A 3 -5.71 19.65 14.33
CA SER A 3 -6.64 19.69 13.21
C SER A 3 -5.99 18.93 12.06
N GLU A 4 -6.49 17.72 11.74
CA GLU A 4 -6.22 17.08 10.48
C GLU A 4 -6.51 18.09 9.36
N ALA A 5 -5.47 18.43 8.59
CA ALA A 5 -5.62 19.32 7.46
C ALA A 5 -6.60 18.65 6.49
N TYR A 6 -7.80 19.19 6.41
CA TYR A 6 -8.83 18.76 5.47
C TYR A 6 -8.31 18.99 4.05
N TYR A 7 -8.09 17.90 3.33
CA TYR A 7 -7.82 17.93 1.89
C TYR A 7 -9.16 18.16 1.17
N ASP A 8 -9.39 19.36 0.70
CA ASP A 8 -10.49 19.65 -0.23
C ASP A 8 -10.00 19.33 -1.65
N PRO A 9 -10.49 18.26 -2.25
CA PRO A 9 -10.06 17.85 -3.60
C PRO A 9 -10.46 18.85 -4.69
N TYR A 10 -11.31 19.82 -4.39
CA TYR A 10 -11.76 20.86 -5.31
C TYR A 10 -11.12 22.22 -5.04
N ALA A 11 -10.39 22.39 -3.92
CA ALA A 11 -9.72 23.64 -3.59
C ALA A 11 -8.55 23.97 -4.55
N ASP A 12 -7.93 22.93 -5.13
CA ASP A 12 -6.76 23.05 -6.00
C ASP A 12 -7.12 23.28 -7.49
N TYR A 13 -8.42 23.17 -7.84
CA TYR A 13 -8.88 23.25 -9.24
C TYR A 13 -9.68 24.53 -9.56
N GLY A 14 -9.90 25.40 -8.58
CA GLY A 14 -10.96 26.42 -8.68
C GLY A 14 -10.54 27.84 -8.92
N GLU A 15 -9.33 28.24 -8.57
CA GLU A 15 -9.06 29.68 -8.45
C GLU A 15 -8.27 30.31 -9.61
N GLU A 16 -7.43 29.58 -10.33
CA GLU A 16 -6.61 30.21 -11.40
C GLU A 16 -7.30 30.28 -12.76
N ASP A 17 -8.24 29.34 -13.08
CA ASP A 17 -8.92 29.33 -14.38
C ASP A 17 -10.31 30.01 -14.35
N GLU A 18 -10.92 30.25 -13.18
CA GLU A 18 -12.24 30.89 -13.08
C GLU A 18 -12.19 32.43 -13.15
N GLU A 19 -11.05 33.07 -12.87
CA GLU A 19 -10.97 34.54 -12.89
C GLU A 19 -10.83 35.15 -14.29
N GLU A 20 -10.40 34.40 -15.29
CA GLU A 20 -10.17 34.91 -16.66
C GLU A 20 -11.35 34.65 -17.65
N MET A 21 -12.37 33.87 -17.28
CA MET A 21 -13.46 33.55 -18.20
C MET A 21 -14.69 34.45 -18.02
N PRO A 22 -15.30 34.96 -19.12
CA PRO A 22 -16.58 35.68 -19.08
C PRO A 22 -17.71 34.83 -18.49
N ALA A 23 -18.71 35.46 -17.85
CA ALA A 23 -19.81 34.76 -17.18
C ALA A 23 -20.59 33.79 -18.08
N THR A 24 -20.67 34.06 -19.39
CA THR A 24 -21.28 33.18 -20.40
C THR A 24 -20.45 31.94 -20.71
N GLU A 25 -19.12 31.99 -20.52
CA GLU A 25 -18.26 30.80 -20.70
C GLU A 25 -18.19 29.94 -19.44
N ARG A 26 -18.52 30.50 -18.26
CA ARG A 26 -18.67 29.72 -17.01
C ARG A 26 -19.87 28.78 -17.05
N GLU A 27 -20.96 29.14 -17.72
CA GLU A 27 -22.11 28.24 -17.94
C GLU A 27 -21.77 27.12 -18.94
N LEU A 28 -20.94 27.40 -19.95
CA LEU A 28 -20.41 26.40 -20.88
C LEU A 28 -19.36 25.47 -20.20
N ALA A 29 -18.82 25.83 -19.02
CA ALA A 29 -17.91 24.98 -18.25
C ALA A 29 -18.58 23.75 -17.63
N GLU A 30 -19.92 23.62 -17.67
CA GLU A 30 -20.60 22.37 -17.34
C GLU A 30 -20.26 21.25 -18.33
N ASP A 31 -19.93 21.57 -19.57
CA ASP A 31 -19.48 20.64 -20.61
C ASP A 31 -17.96 20.48 -20.69
N ALA A 32 -17.20 20.99 -19.70
CA ALA A 32 -15.75 20.89 -19.71
C ALA A 32 -15.30 19.42 -19.79
N GLN A 33 -14.33 19.15 -20.67
CA GLN A 33 -13.85 17.79 -20.97
C GLN A 33 -13.46 17.00 -19.71
N TRP A 34 -12.84 17.64 -18.74
CA TRP A 34 -12.45 17.00 -17.49
C TRP A 34 -13.66 16.56 -16.66
N LYS A 35 -14.76 17.34 -16.63
CA LYS A 35 -16.01 16.96 -15.93
C LYS A 35 -16.64 15.73 -16.56
N ILE A 36 -16.60 15.63 -17.89
CA ILE A 36 -17.11 14.46 -18.62
C ILE A 36 -16.28 13.23 -18.28
N ILE A 37 -14.96 13.34 -18.29
CA ILE A 37 -14.04 12.25 -17.91
C ILE A 37 -14.30 11.82 -16.47
N GLN A 38 -14.41 12.76 -15.54
CA GLN A 38 -14.66 12.50 -14.12
C GLN A 38 -16.01 11.82 -13.91
N LYS A 39 -17.09 12.35 -14.50
CA LYS A 39 -18.41 11.75 -14.46
C LYS A 39 -18.40 10.31 -14.97
N ASN A 40 -17.76 10.06 -16.12
CA ASN A 40 -17.64 8.73 -16.69
C ASN A 40 -16.87 7.76 -15.79
N THR A 41 -15.75 8.21 -15.24
CA THR A 41 -14.89 7.40 -14.37
C THR A 41 -15.60 7.05 -13.07
N PHE A 42 -16.25 8.02 -12.44
CA PHE A 42 -17.00 7.81 -11.19
C PHE A 42 -18.22 6.92 -11.40
N THR A 43 -18.90 7.06 -12.54
CA THR A 43 -20.01 6.16 -12.92
C THR A 43 -19.53 4.72 -13.06
N ARG A 44 -18.38 4.50 -13.74
CA ARG A 44 -17.81 3.16 -13.87
C ARG A 44 -17.39 2.59 -12.52
N TRP A 45 -16.76 3.40 -11.68
CA TRP A 45 -16.40 2.98 -10.31
C TRP A 45 -17.65 2.55 -9.52
N ALA A 46 -18.70 3.36 -9.48
CA ALA A 46 -19.92 3.01 -8.79
C ALA A 46 -20.56 1.72 -9.34
N ASN A 47 -20.54 1.54 -10.67
CA ASN A 47 -21.08 0.36 -11.32
C ASN A 47 -20.26 -0.91 -11.05
N GLU A 48 -18.94 -0.81 -10.84
CA GLU A 48 -18.14 -1.96 -10.41
C GLU A 48 -18.63 -2.53 -9.07
N HIS A 49 -19.04 -1.68 -8.15
CA HIS A 49 -19.62 -2.11 -6.88
C HIS A 49 -21.08 -2.56 -7.03
N LEU A 50 -21.89 -1.80 -7.76
CA LEU A 50 -23.31 -2.08 -7.93
C LEU A 50 -23.61 -3.35 -8.72
N LYS A 51 -22.70 -3.83 -9.56
CA LYS A 51 -22.87 -5.10 -10.29
C LYS A 51 -23.05 -6.29 -9.34
N THR A 52 -22.48 -6.24 -8.13
CA THR A 52 -22.61 -7.30 -7.12
C THR A 52 -24.04 -7.46 -6.60
N VAL A 53 -24.87 -6.42 -6.72
CA VAL A 53 -26.29 -6.39 -6.33
C VAL A 53 -27.22 -6.22 -7.53
N ASN A 54 -26.70 -6.43 -8.74
CA ASN A 54 -27.43 -6.37 -9.99
C ASN A 54 -28.13 -5.01 -10.22
N LYS A 55 -27.46 -3.92 -9.87
CA LYS A 55 -27.90 -2.55 -10.10
C LYS A 55 -26.90 -1.82 -10.99
N HIS A 56 -27.39 -0.79 -11.67
CA HIS A 56 -26.60 -0.01 -12.62
C HIS A 56 -27.01 1.47 -12.60
N ILE A 57 -26.04 2.35 -12.77
CA ILE A 57 -26.18 3.78 -13.01
C ILE A 57 -25.91 4.04 -14.49
N GLY A 58 -26.88 4.53 -15.21
CA GLY A 58 -26.73 4.95 -16.61
C GLY A 58 -26.27 6.40 -16.72
N ASP A 59 -26.88 7.27 -15.91
CA ASP A 59 -26.52 8.68 -15.81
C ASP A 59 -26.35 9.06 -14.33
N LEU A 60 -25.14 9.48 -13.97
CA LEU A 60 -24.79 9.79 -12.57
C LEU A 60 -25.60 10.96 -12.01
N ASP A 61 -25.96 11.96 -12.86
CA ASP A 61 -26.69 13.15 -12.44
C ASP A 61 -28.09 12.80 -11.96
N THR A 62 -28.80 12.00 -12.74
CA THR A 62 -30.22 11.77 -12.55
C THR A 62 -30.52 10.49 -11.78
N ASP A 63 -29.72 9.46 -11.95
CA ASP A 63 -30.00 8.12 -11.42
C ASP A 63 -29.79 7.99 -9.91
N LEU A 64 -29.17 8.98 -9.28
CA LEU A 64 -29.03 9.04 -7.81
C LEU A 64 -30.18 9.82 -7.14
N SER A 65 -31.00 10.55 -7.91
CA SER A 65 -31.98 11.50 -7.38
C SER A 65 -33.07 10.87 -6.51
N ASP A 66 -33.38 9.61 -6.67
CA ASP A 66 -34.36 8.88 -5.84
C ASP A 66 -33.75 8.26 -4.57
N GLY A 67 -32.42 8.30 -4.45
CA GLY A 67 -31.65 7.76 -3.34
C GLY A 67 -31.45 6.24 -3.39
N LEU A 68 -32.14 5.50 -4.28
CA LEU A 68 -32.11 4.02 -4.26
C LEU A 68 -30.77 3.44 -4.72
N ARG A 69 -30.14 4.03 -5.74
CA ARG A 69 -28.83 3.58 -6.21
C ARG A 69 -27.70 4.03 -5.28
N LEU A 70 -27.83 5.25 -4.73
CA LEU A 70 -26.89 5.73 -3.72
C LEU A 70 -26.91 4.84 -2.47
N LEU A 71 -28.09 4.53 -1.97
CA LEU A 71 -28.30 3.64 -0.83
C LEU A 71 -27.70 2.25 -1.10
N ALA A 72 -27.98 1.68 -2.28
CA ALA A 72 -27.42 0.39 -2.66
C ALA A 72 -25.89 0.41 -2.79
N LEU A 73 -25.31 1.51 -3.30
CA LEU A 73 -23.87 1.69 -3.38
C LEU A 73 -23.26 1.70 -1.99
N VAL A 74 -23.82 2.48 -1.07
CA VAL A 74 -23.34 2.53 0.33
C VAL A 74 -23.50 1.19 1.05
N GLU A 75 -24.61 0.46 0.82
CA GLU A 75 -24.75 -0.92 1.36
C GLU A 75 -23.65 -1.87 0.88
N VAL A 76 -23.25 -1.77 -0.37
CA VAL A 76 -22.17 -2.61 -0.92
C VAL A 76 -20.81 -2.21 -0.36
N LEU A 77 -20.55 -0.92 -0.26
CA LEU A 77 -19.26 -0.39 0.21
C LEU A 77 -19.04 -0.64 1.72
N SER A 78 -20.06 -0.40 2.53
CA SER A 78 -19.98 -0.57 3.99
C SER A 78 -20.17 -2.02 4.46
N GLY A 79 -20.77 -2.87 3.61
CA GLY A 79 -21.19 -4.23 3.99
C GLY A 79 -22.45 -4.28 4.87
N ASN A 80 -23.04 -3.14 5.21
CA ASN A 80 -24.21 -3.02 6.05
C ASN A 80 -25.50 -2.84 5.24
N LYS A 81 -26.64 -3.19 5.81
CA LYS A 81 -27.95 -3.10 5.16
C LYS A 81 -28.82 -2.07 5.84
N PHE A 82 -29.53 -1.25 5.04
CA PHE A 82 -30.53 -0.35 5.55
C PHE A 82 -31.85 -1.08 5.82
N ALA A 83 -32.31 -1.02 7.07
CA ALA A 83 -33.50 -1.76 7.50
C ALA A 83 -34.80 -1.14 6.97
N LYS A 84 -34.87 0.18 6.83
CA LYS A 84 -36.09 0.92 6.43
C LYS A 84 -35.71 2.04 5.49
N PHE A 85 -36.35 2.10 4.34
CA PHE A 85 -36.25 3.17 3.35
C PHE A 85 -37.47 3.14 2.40
N ASN A 86 -37.68 4.22 1.67
CA ASN A 86 -38.77 4.31 0.67
C ASN A 86 -38.39 3.51 -0.59
N LYS A 87 -38.95 2.31 -0.75
CA LYS A 87 -38.61 1.40 -1.85
C LYS A 87 -39.16 1.88 -3.23
N ARG A 88 -40.15 2.75 -3.23
CA ARG A 88 -40.80 3.36 -4.44
C ARG A 88 -41.02 4.83 -4.17
N PRO A 89 -39.99 5.67 -4.20
CA PRO A 89 -40.09 7.09 -3.86
C PRO A 89 -40.70 7.86 -5.02
N ASN A 90 -42.02 8.00 -5.01
CA ASN A 90 -42.75 8.75 -6.03
C ASN A 90 -42.79 10.26 -5.75
N PHE A 91 -42.67 10.65 -4.48
CA PHE A 91 -42.71 12.04 -4.06
C PHE A 91 -41.31 12.55 -3.69
N ARG A 92 -41.07 13.85 -3.91
CA ARG A 92 -39.78 14.49 -3.58
C ARG A 92 -39.38 14.30 -2.11
N THR A 93 -40.33 14.34 -1.20
CA THR A 93 -40.10 14.10 0.23
C THR A 93 -39.53 12.71 0.48
N GLN A 94 -40.03 11.67 -0.16
CA GLN A 94 -39.54 10.30 -0.04
C GLN A 94 -38.12 10.12 -0.60
N LYS A 95 -37.82 10.84 -1.70
CA LYS A 95 -36.47 10.89 -2.26
C LYS A 95 -35.50 11.56 -1.29
N LEU A 96 -35.88 12.71 -0.73
CA LEU A 96 -35.12 13.41 0.28
C LEU A 96 -34.87 12.54 1.53
N GLU A 97 -35.87 11.82 2.02
CA GLU A 97 -35.72 10.90 3.15
C GLU A 97 -34.68 9.81 2.87
N ASN A 98 -34.72 9.17 1.69
CA ASN A 98 -33.75 8.15 1.28
C ASN A 98 -32.33 8.72 1.27
N VAL A 99 -32.12 9.86 0.61
CA VAL A 99 -30.81 10.49 0.52
C VAL A 99 -30.33 10.97 1.88
N THR A 100 -31.18 11.67 2.66
CA THR A 100 -30.82 12.15 3.99
C THR A 100 -30.41 11.00 4.91
N MET A 101 -31.12 9.88 4.89
CA MET A 101 -30.79 8.71 5.67
C MET A 101 -29.41 8.17 5.28
N THR A 102 -29.12 8.11 3.97
CA THR A 102 -27.83 7.62 3.46
C THR A 102 -26.68 8.55 3.85
N LEU A 103 -26.83 9.88 3.69
CA LEU A 103 -25.82 10.85 4.08
C LEU A 103 -25.56 10.80 5.59
N LYS A 104 -26.63 10.75 6.40
CA LYS A 104 -26.52 10.63 7.86
C LYS A 104 -25.82 9.34 8.28
N TYR A 105 -26.06 8.23 7.62
CA TYR A 105 -25.36 6.96 7.87
C TYR A 105 -23.85 7.13 7.62
N LEU A 106 -23.47 7.72 6.49
CA LEU A 106 -22.07 7.97 6.16
C LEU A 106 -21.37 8.85 7.20
N GLU A 107 -22.05 9.86 7.72
CA GLU A 107 -21.48 10.76 8.74
C GLU A 107 -21.40 10.13 10.12
N VAL A 108 -22.46 9.43 10.56
CA VAL A 108 -22.57 8.94 11.94
C VAL A 108 -21.95 7.57 12.14
N GLU A 109 -22.22 6.63 11.21
CA GLU A 109 -21.78 5.24 11.36
C GLU A 109 -20.41 5.00 10.71
N GLU A 110 -20.15 5.62 9.55
CA GLU A 110 -18.87 5.46 8.84
C GLU A 110 -17.86 6.55 9.20
N GLY A 111 -18.27 7.60 9.90
CA GLY A 111 -17.41 8.72 10.30
C GLY A 111 -16.90 9.56 9.11
N ILE A 112 -17.56 9.48 7.97
CA ILE A 112 -17.18 10.20 6.75
C ILE A 112 -17.67 11.64 6.86
N ARG A 113 -16.76 12.61 6.77
CA ARG A 113 -17.13 14.02 6.77
C ARG A 113 -17.67 14.42 5.41
N ILE A 114 -18.95 14.78 5.35
CA ILE A 114 -19.60 15.32 4.14
C ILE A 114 -19.66 16.85 4.30
N VAL A 115 -19.07 17.58 3.35
CA VAL A 115 -18.94 19.03 3.43
C VAL A 115 -19.75 19.68 2.33
N ASN A 116 -20.64 20.62 2.70
CA ASN A 116 -21.43 21.44 1.80
C ASN A 116 -22.30 20.65 0.78
N ILE A 117 -22.70 19.43 1.14
CA ILE A 117 -23.59 18.60 0.31
C ILE A 117 -24.83 18.27 1.14
N ASP A 118 -25.99 18.66 0.61
CA ASP A 118 -27.29 18.38 1.21
C ASP A 118 -28.06 17.35 0.37
N SER A 119 -29.05 16.72 1.01
CA SER A 119 -29.94 15.77 0.33
C SER A 119 -30.68 16.39 -0.86
N SER A 120 -31.04 17.67 -0.77
CA SER A 120 -31.66 18.42 -1.88
C SER A 120 -30.74 18.52 -3.10
N ASP A 121 -29.44 18.63 -2.91
CA ASP A 121 -28.49 18.75 -4.01
C ASP A 121 -28.44 17.48 -4.86
N ILE A 122 -28.54 16.33 -4.22
CA ILE A 122 -28.57 15.02 -4.89
C ILE A 122 -29.92 14.80 -5.57
N VAL A 123 -31.03 15.10 -4.87
CA VAL A 123 -32.38 14.96 -5.41
C VAL A 123 -32.63 15.89 -6.63
N ASP A 124 -32.04 17.09 -6.58
CA ASP A 124 -32.15 18.10 -7.63
C ASP A 124 -31.06 17.97 -8.72
N SER A 125 -30.30 16.85 -8.70
CA SER A 125 -29.33 16.47 -9.73
C SER A 125 -28.21 17.50 -9.96
N LYS A 126 -27.70 18.12 -8.88
CA LYS A 126 -26.58 19.06 -8.97
C LYS A 126 -25.27 18.31 -9.18
N LEU A 127 -24.83 18.18 -10.44
CA LEU A 127 -23.69 17.35 -10.85
C LEU A 127 -22.42 17.61 -10.00
N LYS A 128 -22.02 18.87 -9.82
CA LYS A 128 -20.80 19.20 -9.05
C LYS A 128 -20.81 18.59 -7.65
N LEU A 129 -21.94 18.66 -6.96
CA LEU A 129 -22.09 18.13 -5.60
C LEU A 129 -22.20 16.62 -5.57
N ILE A 130 -22.83 16.03 -6.60
CA ILE A 130 -22.86 14.57 -6.81
C ILE A 130 -21.44 14.03 -7.03
N LEU A 131 -20.64 14.68 -7.88
CA LEU A 131 -19.23 14.30 -8.08
C LEU A 131 -18.44 14.41 -6.79
N GLY A 132 -18.66 15.47 -5.98
CA GLY A 132 -18.07 15.62 -4.67
C GLY A 132 -18.40 14.49 -3.70
N LEU A 133 -19.67 14.08 -3.65
CA LEU A 133 -20.10 12.95 -2.83
C LEU A 133 -19.45 11.65 -3.28
N ILE A 134 -19.48 11.34 -4.58
CA ILE A 134 -18.88 10.11 -5.12
C ILE A 134 -17.37 10.10 -4.88
N TRP A 135 -16.68 11.24 -5.06
CA TRP A 135 -15.27 11.34 -4.72
C TRP A 135 -14.99 11.06 -3.24
N THR A 136 -15.82 11.59 -2.34
CA THR A 136 -15.70 11.33 -0.90
C THR A 136 -15.81 9.82 -0.60
N LEU A 137 -16.72 9.11 -1.28
CA LEU A 137 -16.83 7.66 -1.16
C LEU A 137 -15.61 6.92 -1.73
N ILE A 138 -15.12 7.34 -2.89
CA ILE A 138 -13.91 6.77 -3.52
C ILE A 138 -12.71 6.96 -2.59
N LEU A 139 -12.52 8.17 -2.10
CA LEU A 139 -11.42 8.51 -1.20
C LEU A 139 -11.44 7.66 0.07
N HIS A 140 -12.61 7.50 0.67
CA HIS A 140 -12.76 6.70 1.88
C HIS A 140 -12.56 5.21 1.62
N TYR A 141 -13.35 4.60 0.73
CA TYR A 141 -13.41 3.15 0.56
C TYR A 141 -12.34 2.57 -0.35
N SER A 142 -11.82 3.33 -1.32
CA SER A 142 -10.85 2.82 -2.29
C SER A 142 -9.42 3.30 -2.06
N ILE A 143 -9.23 4.45 -1.39
CA ILE A 143 -7.91 5.07 -1.26
C ILE A 143 -7.43 5.11 0.20
N SER A 144 -8.29 5.51 1.14
CA SER A 144 -7.88 5.71 2.53
C SER A 144 -8.01 4.46 3.40
N MET A 145 -9.08 3.66 3.22
CA MET A 145 -9.30 2.43 4.00
C MET A 145 -8.39 1.26 3.64
N PRO A 146 -8.09 0.98 2.36
CA PRO A 146 -7.23 -0.12 2.05
C PRO A 146 -5.86 0.09 2.70
N MET A 147 -5.48 -0.81 3.60
CA MET A 147 -4.08 -0.94 4.00
C MET A 147 -3.36 -1.58 2.82
N TRP A 148 -2.80 -0.73 1.97
CA TRP A 148 -1.88 -1.22 0.96
C TRP A 148 -0.69 -1.79 1.70
N ASP A 149 -0.23 -2.96 1.27
CA ASP A 149 1.00 -3.56 1.81
C ASP A 149 2.16 -2.62 1.50
N ASP A 150 2.36 -1.64 2.38
CA ASP A 150 3.59 -0.89 2.44
C ASP A 150 4.63 -1.88 2.97
N GLU A 151 5.33 -2.53 2.07
CA GLU A 151 6.45 -3.42 2.37
C GLU A 151 7.59 -2.68 3.08
N GLU A 152 7.52 -1.36 3.17
CA GLU A 152 8.41 -0.49 3.96
C GLU A 152 7.65 0.06 5.16
N GLY A 153 7.46 -0.82 6.15
CA GLY A 153 6.71 -0.52 7.36
C GLY A 153 7.37 0.50 8.26
N HIS A 154 7.12 1.76 8.06
CA HIS A 154 7.31 2.80 9.06
C HIS A 154 5.95 3.31 9.52
N PRO A 155 5.42 2.84 10.66
CA PRO A 155 4.11 3.29 11.15
C PRO A 155 4.07 4.79 11.46
N ASP A 156 5.19 5.41 11.77
CA ASP A 156 5.26 6.83 12.14
C ASP A 156 5.39 7.80 10.94
N VAL A 157 5.71 7.30 9.74
CA VAL A 157 5.79 8.14 8.52
C VAL A 157 4.41 8.29 7.85
N LYS A 158 3.42 7.47 8.26
CA LYS A 158 2.07 7.43 7.64
C LYS A 158 1.15 8.57 8.07
N GLN A 159 1.40 9.22 9.20
CA GLN A 159 0.45 10.21 9.75
C GLN A 159 0.47 11.56 9.03
N ASP A 160 1.55 11.91 8.33
CA ASP A 160 1.70 13.24 7.70
C ASP A 160 1.43 13.28 6.19
N LYS A 161 1.22 12.12 5.54
CA LYS A 161 1.03 12.07 4.08
C LYS A 161 -0.44 12.01 3.70
N THR A 162 -0.84 12.86 2.74
CA THR A 162 -2.19 12.80 2.16
C THR A 162 -2.43 11.48 1.42
N PRO A 163 -3.68 11.04 1.25
CA PRO A 163 -4.00 9.85 0.44
C PRO A 163 -3.43 9.91 -0.98
N LYS A 164 -3.44 11.10 -1.59
CA LYS A 164 -2.81 11.38 -2.89
C LYS A 164 -1.31 11.05 -2.86
N GLN A 165 -0.59 11.56 -1.86
CA GLN A 165 0.85 11.32 -1.72
C GLN A 165 1.15 9.84 -1.47
N ARG A 166 0.37 9.16 -0.65
CA ARG A 166 0.55 7.72 -0.39
C ARG A 166 0.39 6.88 -1.65
N LEU A 167 -0.64 7.16 -2.47
CA LEU A 167 -0.84 6.46 -3.74
C LEU A 167 0.32 6.71 -4.70
N LEU A 168 0.79 7.97 -4.79
CA LEU A 168 1.91 8.33 -5.65
C LEU A 168 3.20 7.63 -5.22
N ASP A 169 3.50 7.63 -3.93
CA ASP A 169 4.68 6.97 -3.37
C ASP A 169 4.64 5.45 -3.60
N TRP A 170 3.46 4.83 -3.41
CA TRP A 170 3.29 3.41 -3.69
C TRP A 170 3.56 3.09 -5.17
N ILE A 171 2.99 3.87 -6.10
CA ILE A 171 3.23 3.68 -7.54
C ILE A 171 4.72 3.89 -7.86
N GLN A 172 5.33 4.97 -7.32
CA GLN A 172 6.75 5.25 -7.53
C GLN A 172 7.63 4.10 -7.00
N SER A 173 7.24 3.46 -5.91
CA SER A 173 7.97 2.31 -5.37
C SER A 173 7.91 1.10 -6.31
N LYS A 174 6.83 0.94 -7.08
CA LYS A 174 6.69 -0.14 -8.06
C LYS A 174 7.37 0.16 -9.40
N VAL A 175 7.50 1.44 -9.74
CA VAL A 175 8.12 1.91 -11.00
C VAL A 175 9.30 2.84 -10.71
N PRO A 176 10.39 2.34 -10.11
CA PRO A 176 11.53 3.19 -9.71
C PRO A 176 12.29 3.78 -10.90
N ASP A 177 12.18 3.16 -12.07
CA ASP A 177 12.94 3.53 -13.28
C ASP A 177 12.44 4.82 -13.94
N ARG A 178 11.24 5.27 -13.58
CA ARG A 178 10.64 6.51 -14.08
C ARG A 178 10.18 7.39 -12.94
N PRO A 179 10.58 8.67 -12.89
CA PRO A 179 10.01 9.61 -11.94
C PRO A 179 8.54 9.85 -12.25
N ILE A 180 7.68 9.72 -11.24
CA ILE A 180 6.24 9.95 -11.32
C ILE A 180 5.91 11.05 -10.31
N THR A 181 5.50 12.21 -10.80
CA THR A 181 5.32 13.41 -9.98
C THR A 181 3.86 13.83 -9.85
N ASN A 182 2.99 13.37 -10.75
CA ASN A 182 1.59 13.75 -10.80
C ASN A 182 0.71 12.63 -11.36
N PHE A 183 -0.60 12.85 -11.30
CA PHE A 183 -1.61 11.91 -11.82
C PHE A 183 -2.14 12.27 -13.21
N THR A 184 -1.56 13.24 -13.89
CA THR A 184 -2.04 13.74 -15.19
C THR A 184 -1.01 13.62 -16.29
N SER A 185 -0.04 14.53 -16.36
CA SER A 185 0.90 14.63 -17.48
C SER A 185 1.81 13.43 -17.65
N ASP A 186 2.22 12.79 -16.55
CA ASP A 186 3.18 11.70 -16.59
C ASP A 186 2.59 10.40 -17.21
N TRP A 187 1.27 10.33 -17.37
CA TRP A 187 0.55 9.15 -17.85
C TRP A 187 0.15 9.21 -19.32
N LYS A 188 0.26 10.37 -19.98
CA LYS A 188 -0.27 10.61 -21.34
C LYS A 188 0.34 9.75 -22.43
N ASP A 189 1.57 9.31 -22.27
CA ASP A 189 2.25 8.44 -23.22
C ASP A 189 1.88 6.94 -23.07
N GLY A 190 1.09 6.58 -22.06
CA GLY A 190 0.68 5.22 -21.75
C GLY A 190 1.80 4.31 -21.23
N LYS A 191 3.05 4.80 -21.18
CA LYS A 191 4.20 3.97 -20.77
C LYS A 191 4.23 3.71 -19.26
N VAL A 192 3.80 4.68 -18.45
CA VAL A 192 3.80 4.51 -16.99
C VAL A 192 2.80 3.43 -16.56
N VAL A 193 1.62 3.39 -17.17
CA VAL A 193 0.67 2.31 -16.87
C VAL A 193 1.18 0.95 -17.34
N GLY A 194 1.88 0.87 -18.49
CA GLY A 194 2.57 -0.34 -18.94
C GLY A 194 3.63 -0.80 -17.96
N ALA A 195 4.46 0.15 -17.47
CA ALA A 195 5.47 -0.10 -16.45
C ALA A 195 4.85 -0.62 -15.15
N LEU A 196 3.75 -0.03 -14.70
CA LEU A 196 3.03 -0.45 -13.49
C LEU A 196 2.46 -1.86 -13.64
N VAL A 197 1.85 -2.17 -14.77
CA VAL A 197 1.31 -3.51 -15.07
C VAL A 197 2.43 -4.55 -15.09
N ASP A 198 3.56 -4.24 -15.75
CA ASP A 198 4.71 -5.14 -15.80
C ASP A 198 5.40 -5.29 -14.43
N ALA A 199 5.42 -4.24 -13.61
CA ALA A 199 5.96 -4.30 -12.25
C ALA A 199 5.12 -5.20 -11.32
N LEU A 200 3.80 -5.23 -11.51
CA LEU A 200 2.89 -6.09 -10.73
C LEU A 200 2.82 -7.53 -11.26
N ALA A 201 3.06 -7.74 -12.54
CA ALA A 201 3.13 -9.04 -13.18
C ALA A 201 4.25 -9.06 -14.23
N PRO A 202 5.49 -9.33 -13.81
CA PRO A 202 6.65 -9.30 -14.72
C PRO A 202 6.46 -10.15 -15.96
N GLY A 203 6.57 -9.51 -17.11
CA GLY A 203 6.34 -10.13 -18.40
C GLY A 203 4.94 -10.02 -18.97
N LEU A 204 4.04 -9.30 -18.29
CA LEU A 204 2.69 -9.04 -18.81
C LEU A 204 2.69 -7.86 -19.82
N CYS A 205 3.51 -6.84 -19.57
CA CYS A 205 3.79 -5.74 -20.50
C CYS A 205 5.31 -5.56 -20.70
N PRO A 206 6.07 -6.59 -21.15
CA PRO A 206 7.52 -6.58 -21.10
C PRO A 206 8.15 -5.54 -22.04
N ASP A 207 7.40 -5.08 -23.03
CA ASP A 207 7.91 -4.19 -24.10
C ASP A 207 7.56 -2.71 -23.87
N TRP A 208 7.01 -2.36 -22.68
CA TRP A 208 6.59 -0.99 -22.37
C TRP A 208 7.71 0.06 -22.53
N GLU A 209 8.96 -0.32 -22.27
CA GLU A 209 10.13 0.57 -22.45
C GLU A 209 10.36 0.95 -23.90
N ASP A 210 10.05 0.05 -24.82
CA ASP A 210 10.25 0.19 -26.25
C ASP A 210 9.04 0.86 -26.94
N TRP A 211 7.93 1.10 -26.22
CA TRP A 211 6.76 1.74 -26.79
C TRP A 211 7.03 3.17 -27.23
N ASN A 212 6.44 3.58 -28.35
CA ASN A 212 6.54 4.93 -28.86
C ASN A 212 5.67 5.88 -28.01
N PRO A 213 6.24 6.93 -27.38
CA PRO A 213 5.47 7.87 -26.55
C PRO A 213 4.38 8.64 -27.31
N LYS A 214 4.48 8.71 -28.66
CA LYS A 214 3.46 9.36 -29.50
C LYS A 214 2.18 8.53 -29.66
N ASP A 215 2.25 7.25 -29.38
CA ASP A 215 1.13 6.31 -29.49
C ASP A 215 0.43 6.08 -28.13
N GLY A 216 0.32 7.13 -27.32
CA GLY A 216 -0.12 7.05 -25.91
C GLY A 216 -1.42 6.27 -25.71
N VAL A 217 -2.46 6.51 -26.53
CA VAL A 217 -3.74 5.79 -26.44
C VAL A 217 -3.59 4.30 -26.72
N LYS A 218 -2.76 3.94 -27.72
CA LYS A 218 -2.47 2.53 -28.04
C LYS A 218 -1.73 1.87 -26.88
N ASN A 219 -0.70 2.52 -26.37
CA ASN A 219 0.10 2.04 -25.25
C ASN A 219 -0.76 1.85 -23.99
N ALA A 220 -1.57 2.85 -23.64
CA ALA A 220 -2.50 2.80 -22.52
C ALA A 220 -3.50 1.66 -22.70
N LYS A 221 -4.07 1.51 -23.91
CA LYS A 221 -5.02 0.43 -24.19
C LYS A 221 -4.40 -0.95 -23.98
N GLU A 222 -3.20 -1.20 -24.49
CA GLU A 222 -2.51 -2.48 -24.33
C GLU A 222 -2.30 -2.82 -22.86
N ALA A 223 -1.79 -1.85 -22.07
CA ALA A 223 -1.58 -2.04 -20.64
C ALA A 223 -2.88 -2.24 -19.86
N MET A 224 -3.89 -1.42 -20.14
CA MET A 224 -5.17 -1.47 -19.42
C MET A 224 -5.98 -2.72 -19.74
N ASP A 225 -5.95 -3.19 -20.98
CA ASP A 225 -6.55 -4.45 -21.39
C ASP A 225 -5.87 -5.64 -20.70
N ALA A 226 -4.54 -5.64 -20.63
CA ALA A 226 -3.79 -6.64 -19.88
C ALA A 226 -4.10 -6.61 -18.37
N ALA A 227 -4.19 -5.42 -17.77
CA ALA A 227 -4.55 -5.26 -16.37
C ALA A 227 -5.96 -5.78 -16.07
N GLN A 228 -6.94 -5.47 -16.92
CA GLN A 228 -8.31 -5.95 -16.76
C GLN A 228 -8.42 -7.47 -16.93
N GLN A 229 -7.77 -8.00 -17.94
CA GLN A 229 -7.86 -9.42 -18.26
C GLN A 229 -7.13 -10.29 -17.23
N TRP A 230 -5.95 -9.87 -16.78
CA TRP A 230 -5.03 -10.72 -16.03
C TRP A 230 -4.75 -10.31 -14.60
N LEU A 231 -4.98 -9.03 -14.22
CA LEU A 231 -4.76 -8.52 -12.88
C LEU A 231 -6.04 -8.21 -12.10
N ASP A 232 -7.20 -8.43 -12.70
CA ASP A 232 -8.50 -8.11 -12.10
C ASP A 232 -8.67 -6.62 -11.77
N VAL A 233 -8.02 -5.75 -12.55
CA VAL A 233 -8.11 -4.30 -12.44
C VAL A 233 -9.12 -3.77 -13.46
N PRO A 234 -10.32 -3.32 -13.04
CA PRO A 234 -11.34 -2.85 -13.96
C PRO A 234 -10.93 -1.55 -14.66
N GLN A 235 -11.29 -1.39 -15.93
CA GLN A 235 -11.04 -0.14 -16.66
C GLN A 235 -12.05 0.94 -16.24
N LEU A 236 -11.77 1.67 -15.17
CA LEU A 236 -12.60 2.75 -14.67
C LEU A 236 -12.47 4.03 -15.51
N ILE A 237 -11.36 4.19 -16.21
CA ILE A 237 -11.12 5.25 -17.19
C ILE A 237 -10.81 4.62 -18.54
N LYS A 238 -11.17 5.25 -19.66
CA LYS A 238 -10.80 4.75 -20.98
C LYS A 238 -9.40 5.20 -21.37
N PRO A 239 -8.69 4.46 -22.26
CA PRO A 239 -7.36 4.87 -22.74
C PRO A 239 -7.34 6.28 -23.35
N GLU A 240 -8.37 6.65 -24.09
CA GLU A 240 -8.53 7.97 -24.70
C GLU A 240 -8.73 9.06 -23.65
N GLU A 241 -9.46 8.75 -22.57
CA GLU A 241 -9.70 9.66 -21.45
C GLU A 241 -8.41 9.84 -20.62
N MET A 242 -7.65 8.75 -20.35
CA MET A 242 -6.38 8.80 -19.64
C MET A 242 -5.35 9.67 -20.36
N CYS A 243 -5.27 9.52 -21.69
CA CYS A 243 -4.30 10.27 -22.51
C CYS A 243 -4.78 11.67 -22.88
N ASN A 244 -5.99 12.08 -22.48
CA ASN A 244 -6.54 13.39 -22.77
C ASN A 244 -5.76 14.49 -22.02
N PRO A 245 -5.40 15.61 -22.67
CA PRO A 245 -4.75 16.73 -21.99
C PRO A 245 -5.53 17.33 -20.81
N LYS A 246 -6.84 17.15 -20.79
CA LYS A 246 -7.77 17.67 -19.77
C LYS A 246 -8.17 16.61 -18.73
N VAL A 247 -7.50 15.46 -18.68
CA VAL A 247 -7.74 14.48 -17.60
C VAL A 247 -7.38 15.09 -16.25
N ASP A 248 -8.24 14.84 -15.27
CA ASP A 248 -8.04 15.32 -13.90
C ASP A 248 -7.44 14.25 -12.98
N ASP A 249 -6.82 14.72 -11.89
CA ASP A 249 -6.17 13.85 -10.90
C ASP A 249 -7.16 12.86 -10.24
N LEU A 250 -8.40 13.29 -9.98
CA LEU A 250 -9.38 12.45 -9.27
C LEU A 250 -9.80 11.25 -10.11
N SER A 251 -9.99 11.46 -11.41
CA SER A 251 -10.26 10.38 -12.37
C SER A 251 -9.11 9.38 -12.41
N MET A 252 -7.89 9.87 -12.48
CA MET A 252 -6.69 9.02 -12.51
C MET A 252 -6.49 8.28 -11.20
N MET A 253 -6.61 8.95 -10.05
CA MET A 253 -6.51 8.33 -8.74
C MET A 253 -7.55 7.25 -8.54
N THR A 254 -8.79 7.45 -9.01
CA THR A 254 -9.87 6.46 -8.96
C THR A 254 -9.47 5.17 -9.66
N TYR A 255 -8.88 5.27 -10.84
CA TYR A 255 -8.40 4.09 -11.58
C TYR A 255 -7.16 3.46 -10.94
N LEU A 256 -6.17 4.28 -10.63
CA LEU A 256 -4.88 3.80 -10.13
C LEU A 256 -4.96 3.19 -8.73
N SER A 257 -5.94 3.59 -7.92
CA SER A 257 -6.22 2.99 -6.61
C SER A 257 -6.65 1.52 -6.67
N GLN A 258 -6.98 1.01 -7.86
CA GLN A 258 -7.34 -0.41 -8.03
C GLN A 258 -6.10 -1.33 -8.10
N PHE A 259 -4.94 -0.79 -8.49
CA PHE A 259 -3.73 -1.58 -8.70
C PHE A 259 -3.12 -2.21 -7.44
N PRO A 260 -3.16 -1.57 -6.26
CA PRO A 260 -2.70 -2.21 -5.02
C PRO A 260 -3.40 -3.54 -4.69
N ASN A 261 -4.66 -3.68 -5.15
CA ASN A 261 -5.46 -4.89 -4.95
C ASN A 261 -5.37 -5.88 -6.13
N ALA A 262 -4.50 -5.62 -7.11
CA ALA A 262 -4.34 -6.46 -8.30
C ALA A 262 -4.02 -7.91 -7.94
N LYS A 263 -4.65 -8.83 -8.67
CA LYS A 263 -4.46 -10.28 -8.48
C LYS A 263 -4.15 -10.94 -9.81
N LEU A 264 -2.94 -11.47 -9.93
CA LEU A 264 -2.54 -12.19 -11.13
C LEU A 264 -3.39 -13.47 -11.30
N LYS A 265 -4.09 -13.55 -12.43
CA LYS A 265 -4.89 -14.73 -12.78
C LYS A 265 -4.01 -15.85 -13.35
N PRO A 266 -4.36 -17.13 -13.09
CA PRO A 266 -3.67 -18.25 -13.69
C PRO A 266 -3.75 -18.22 -15.22
N GLY A 267 -2.66 -18.62 -15.89
CA GLY A 267 -2.59 -18.68 -17.35
C GLY A 267 -2.24 -17.37 -18.03
N ALA A 268 -1.86 -16.34 -17.30
CA ALA A 268 -1.36 -15.10 -17.88
C ALA A 268 -0.15 -15.35 -18.79
N PRO A 269 -0.08 -14.71 -19.99
CA PRO A 269 0.99 -14.95 -20.99
C PRO A 269 2.26 -14.17 -20.63
N LEU A 270 2.88 -14.50 -19.49
CA LEU A 270 4.04 -13.79 -18.98
C LEU A 270 5.30 -14.05 -19.84
N ARG A 271 5.94 -12.97 -20.27
CA ARG A 271 7.23 -12.98 -21.01
C ARG A 271 8.23 -12.06 -20.31
N PRO A 272 8.69 -12.38 -19.07
CA PRO A 272 9.51 -11.48 -18.29
C PRO A 272 10.85 -11.19 -18.99
N LYS A 273 11.17 -9.92 -19.14
CA LYS A 273 12.50 -9.44 -19.52
C LYS A 273 13.36 -9.31 -18.27
N THR A 274 14.64 -9.65 -18.39
CA THR A 274 15.60 -9.42 -17.30
C THR A 274 15.99 -7.95 -17.26
N ASN A 275 15.73 -7.29 -16.14
CA ASN A 275 16.13 -5.91 -15.90
C ASN A 275 16.78 -5.75 -14.51
N PRO A 276 18.13 -5.82 -14.43
CA PRO A 276 18.84 -5.65 -13.16
C PRO A 276 18.60 -4.31 -12.44
N ALA A 277 18.21 -3.26 -13.20
CA ALA A 277 17.92 -1.95 -12.62
C ALA A 277 16.68 -1.95 -11.70
N ARG A 278 15.82 -2.99 -11.78
CA ARG A 278 14.63 -3.15 -10.95
C ARG A 278 14.85 -3.99 -9.70
N VAL A 279 16.06 -4.49 -9.48
CA VAL A 279 16.41 -5.14 -8.22
C VAL A 279 16.46 -4.12 -7.11
N ARG A 280 15.85 -4.43 -5.98
CA ARG A 280 15.91 -3.61 -4.76
C ARG A 280 16.70 -4.34 -3.69
N ALA A 281 17.56 -3.62 -2.98
CA ALA A 281 18.26 -4.15 -1.82
C ALA A 281 18.13 -3.18 -0.66
N TYR A 282 17.81 -3.71 0.52
CA TYR A 282 17.57 -2.92 1.72
C TYR A 282 17.88 -3.71 2.99
N GLY A 283 18.18 -3.01 4.06
CA GLY A 283 18.45 -3.58 5.38
C GLY A 283 19.77 -3.11 5.98
N PRO A 284 19.94 -3.31 7.30
CA PRO A 284 21.09 -2.77 8.05
C PRO A 284 22.44 -3.23 7.50
N GLY A 285 22.52 -4.42 6.94
CA GLY A 285 23.79 -4.99 6.42
C GLY A 285 24.39 -4.29 5.20
N ILE A 286 23.64 -3.38 4.56
CA ILE A 286 24.14 -2.56 3.44
C ILE A 286 24.06 -1.06 3.73
N GLU A 287 23.73 -0.67 4.96
CA GLU A 287 23.75 0.72 5.37
C GLU A 287 25.19 1.22 5.61
N PRO A 288 25.45 2.51 5.33
CA PRO A 288 26.79 3.09 5.47
C PRO A 288 27.38 3.05 6.90
N THR A 289 26.50 2.94 7.89
CA THR A 289 26.87 2.94 9.31
C THR A 289 26.01 1.96 10.10
N GLY A 290 26.45 1.61 11.32
CA GLY A 290 25.67 0.81 12.25
C GLY A 290 26.09 -0.65 12.31
N ASN A 291 26.98 -1.11 11.45
CA ASN A 291 27.51 -2.47 11.49
C ASN A 291 28.74 -2.59 12.40
N SER A 292 28.89 -3.74 13.06
CA SER A 292 30.01 -3.99 14.01
C SER A 292 30.68 -5.31 13.70
N VAL A 293 31.98 -5.38 14.03
CA VAL A 293 32.75 -6.61 13.90
C VAL A 293 32.12 -7.73 14.74
N GLY A 294 32.00 -8.92 14.14
CA GLY A 294 31.46 -10.11 14.80
C GLY A 294 29.92 -10.13 14.96
N ALA A 295 29.23 -9.09 14.54
CA ALA A 295 27.77 -9.06 14.55
C ALA A 295 27.18 -9.40 13.15
N PRO A 296 26.07 -10.19 13.05
CA PRO A 296 25.44 -10.49 11.78
C PRO A 296 24.91 -9.24 11.10
N ALA A 297 25.43 -8.94 9.92
CA ALA A 297 24.97 -7.87 9.05
C ALA A 297 23.93 -8.45 8.07
N ARG A 298 22.66 -8.11 8.25
CA ARG A 298 21.52 -8.66 7.52
C ARG A 298 20.95 -7.66 6.52
N PHE A 299 20.59 -8.13 5.32
CA PHE A 299 19.86 -7.35 4.34
C PHE A 299 19.03 -8.26 3.43
N THR A 300 18.11 -7.66 2.71
CA THR A 300 17.21 -8.36 1.80
C THR A 300 17.43 -7.85 0.37
N VAL A 301 17.38 -8.76 -0.59
CA VAL A 301 17.37 -8.44 -2.02
C VAL A 301 16.05 -8.91 -2.62
N GLU A 302 15.30 -8.01 -3.25
CA GLU A 302 14.04 -8.27 -3.92
C GLU A 302 14.25 -8.30 -5.43
N THR A 303 13.81 -9.38 -6.10
CA THR A 303 14.05 -9.58 -7.53
C THR A 303 12.78 -9.72 -8.38
N PHE A 304 11.59 -9.67 -7.80
CA PHE A 304 10.33 -9.93 -8.49
C PHE A 304 10.16 -9.09 -9.77
N SER A 305 10.37 -7.77 -9.68
CA SER A 305 10.23 -6.85 -10.81
C SER A 305 11.40 -6.88 -11.80
N ALA A 306 12.50 -7.56 -11.45
CA ALA A 306 13.70 -7.67 -12.29
C ALA A 306 13.66 -8.81 -13.31
N GLY A 307 12.62 -9.65 -13.28
CA GLY A 307 12.49 -10.80 -14.15
C GLY A 307 13.35 -11.99 -13.73
N ARG A 308 13.81 -12.77 -14.69
CA ARG A 308 14.63 -13.97 -14.43
C ARG A 308 16.11 -13.65 -14.53
N GLY A 309 16.88 -14.06 -13.54
CA GLY A 309 18.32 -13.88 -13.50
C GLY A 309 18.93 -14.58 -12.30
N GLU A 310 20.23 -14.74 -12.32
CA GLU A 310 21.02 -15.26 -11.21
C GLU A 310 21.48 -14.10 -10.34
N LEU A 311 21.30 -14.23 -9.02
CA LEU A 311 21.76 -13.27 -8.03
C LEU A 311 23.16 -13.65 -7.55
N GLU A 312 24.12 -12.74 -7.69
CA GLU A 312 25.48 -12.88 -7.16
C GLU A 312 25.72 -11.75 -6.15
N ILE A 313 26.19 -12.11 -4.95
CA ILE A 313 26.53 -11.15 -3.90
C ILE A 313 27.97 -11.36 -3.47
N ILE A 314 28.75 -10.29 -3.45
CA ILE A 314 30.16 -10.31 -3.08
C ILE A 314 30.37 -9.29 -1.95
N VAL A 315 30.83 -9.75 -0.83
CA VAL A 315 31.23 -8.90 0.31
C VAL A 315 32.74 -8.81 0.33
N LEU A 316 33.27 -7.59 0.19
CA LEU A 316 34.71 -7.33 0.26
C LEU A 316 35.01 -6.59 1.57
N ASN A 317 35.94 -7.12 2.35
CA ASN A 317 36.44 -6.46 3.55
C ASN A 317 37.36 -5.27 3.20
N PRO A 318 37.81 -4.46 4.17
CA PRO A 318 38.68 -3.31 3.93
C PRO A 318 40.03 -3.64 3.25
N LYS A 319 40.44 -4.90 3.28
CA LYS A 319 41.65 -5.39 2.60
C LYS A 319 41.35 -5.89 1.16
N GLY A 320 40.10 -5.81 0.70
CA GLY A 320 39.68 -6.30 -0.61
C GLY A 320 39.51 -7.83 -0.67
N VAL A 321 39.53 -8.53 0.46
CA VAL A 321 39.33 -9.99 0.52
C VAL A 321 37.83 -10.28 0.61
N LYS A 322 37.38 -11.31 -0.14
CA LYS A 322 35.97 -11.77 -0.06
C LYS A 322 35.69 -12.41 1.29
N GLU A 323 34.59 -12.02 1.89
CA GLU A 323 34.01 -12.65 3.08
C GLU A 323 32.87 -13.58 2.73
N THR A 324 32.64 -14.57 3.59
CA THR A 324 31.53 -15.51 3.42
C THR A 324 30.20 -14.81 3.66
N ILE A 325 29.25 -15.04 2.79
CA ILE A 325 27.88 -14.57 2.92
C ILE A 325 26.92 -15.75 2.75
N GLU A 326 25.93 -15.82 3.61
CA GLU A 326 24.80 -16.74 3.46
C GLU A 326 23.69 -16.03 2.69
N VAL A 327 23.22 -16.69 1.62
CA VAL A 327 22.11 -16.19 0.78
C VAL A 327 21.03 -17.24 0.73
N THR A 328 19.84 -16.91 1.24
CA THR A 328 18.70 -17.83 1.30
C THR A 328 17.56 -17.27 0.47
N PHE A 329 17.10 -18.04 -0.52
CA PHE A 329 15.90 -17.71 -1.27
C PHE A 329 14.65 -17.96 -0.45
N ASN A 330 13.77 -16.95 -0.34
CA ASN A 330 12.62 -17.00 0.56
C ASN A 330 11.39 -17.66 -0.06
N ASN A 331 11.36 -17.77 -1.39
CA ASN A 331 10.21 -18.27 -2.15
C ASN A 331 8.89 -17.59 -1.78
N ASP A 332 8.96 -16.29 -1.49
CA ASP A 332 7.82 -15.43 -1.21
C ASP A 332 7.32 -14.75 -2.49
N ARG A 333 6.24 -13.98 -2.37
CA ARG A 333 5.60 -13.28 -3.50
C ARG A 333 6.56 -12.32 -4.22
N ASN A 334 7.48 -11.73 -3.50
CA ASN A 334 8.41 -10.72 -4.02
C ASN A 334 9.74 -11.32 -4.48
N LEU A 335 9.88 -12.65 -4.45
CA LEU A 335 11.09 -13.38 -4.79
C LEU A 335 12.30 -12.80 -4.08
N THR A 336 12.22 -12.70 -2.75
CA THR A 336 13.27 -12.11 -1.95
C THR A 336 14.36 -13.12 -1.56
N TYR A 337 15.54 -12.57 -1.34
CA TYR A 337 16.69 -13.30 -0.79
C TYR A 337 17.10 -12.66 0.53
N SER A 338 17.23 -13.47 1.56
CA SER A 338 17.83 -13.05 2.82
C SER A 338 19.33 -13.27 2.78
N CYS A 339 20.07 -12.24 3.10
CA CYS A 339 21.51 -12.19 3.02
C CYS A 339 22.09 -11.86 4.39
N VAL A 340 23.07 -12.66 4.84
CA VAL A 340 23.71 -12.47 6.12
C VAL A 340 25.21 -12.68 5.98
N TYR A 341 26.00 -11.72 6.46
CA TYR A 341 27.43 -11.88 6.61
C TYR A 341 27.88 -11.38 7.98
N VAL A 342 29.04 -11.86 8.44
CA VAL A 342 29.59 -11.44 9.74
C VAL A 342 30.94 -10.75 9.48
N PRO A 343 31.01 -9.41 9.62
CA PRO A 343 32.27 -8.69 9.40
C PRO A 343 33.37 -9.16 10.32
N SER A 344 34.54 -9.47 9.75
CA SER A 344 35.69 -10.00 10.48
C SER A 344 36.62 -8.91 11.05
N MET A 345 36.54 -7.67 10.52
CA MET A 345 37.41 -6.55 10.93
C MET A 345 36.69 -5.21 10.80
N GLU A 346 37.25 -4.20 11.47
CA GLU A 346 36.78 -2.80 11.30
C GLU A 346 37.26 -2.19 9.99
N GLY A 347 36.47 -1.22 9.51
CA GLY A 347 36.75 -0.39 8.34
C GLY A 347 35.67 -0.40 7.30
N GLN A 348 36.00 0.05 6.10
CA GLN A 348 35.05 0.22 5.02
C GLN A 348 34.94 -1.07 4.19
N TYR A 349 33.78 -1.69 4.25
CA TYR A 349 33.38 -2.83 3.41
C TYR A 349 32.73 -2.35 2.11
N LYS A 350 32.71 -3.23 1.11
CA LYS A 350 31.94 -3.05 -0.13
C LYS A 350 31.07 -4.28 -0.34
N VAL A 351 29.77 -4.07 -0.41
CA VAL A 351 28.81 -5.12 -0.77
C VAL A 351 28.40 -4.90 -2.23
N ILE A 352 28.82 -5.82 -3.09
CA ILE A 352 28.52 -5.79 -4.53
C ILE A 352 27.39 -6.76 -4.78
N ILE A 353 26.31 -6.27 -5.36
CA ILE A 353 25.14 -7.06 -5.72
C ILE A 353 25.00 -7.02 -7.23
N LYS A 354 24.96 -8.20 -7.87
CA LYS A 354 24.75 -8.37 -9.30
C LYS A 354 23.55 -9.26 -9.55
N PHE A 355 22.79 -8.92 -10.58
CA PHE A 355 21.70 -9.71 -11.08
C PHE A 355 21.87 -9.91 -12.59
N ALA A 356 21.80 -11.15 -13.07
CA ALA A 356 22.08 -11.48 -14.46
C ALA A 356 23.42 -10.89 -14.95
N ASN A 357 24.48 -11.02 -14.14
CA ASN A 357 25.85 -10.53 -14.39
C ASN A 357 26.00 -9.00 -14.50
N LYS A 358 24.99 -8.21 -14.14
CA LYS A 358 25.06 -6.74 -14.09
C LYS A 358 24.85 -6.26 -12.65
N GLU A 359 25.59 -5.20 -12.28
CA GLU A 359 25.39 -4.57 -10.97
C GLU A 359 24.00 -3.95 -10.87
N VAL A 360 23.39 -4.09 -9.67
CA VAL A 360 22.09 -3.50 -9.35
C VAL A 360 22.25 -2.02 -8.96
N PRO A 361 21.17 -1.23 -8.92
CA PRO A 361 21.24 0.17 -8.49
C PRO A 361 21.91 0.30 -7.11
N LYS A 362 22.71 1.35 -6.97
CA LYS A 362 23.51 1.67 -5.77
C LYS A 362 24.65 0.69 -5.44
N SER A 363 24.78 -0.43 -6.16
CA SER A 363 25.98 -1.31 -6.03
C SER A 363 27.21 -0.61 -6.64
N PRO A 364 28.39 -0.70 -5.99
CA PRO A 364 28.67 -1.33 -4.71
C PRO A 364 28.22 -0.47 -3.51
N TYR A 365 27.60 -1.11 -2.51
CA TYR A 365 27.19 -0.46 -1.27
C TYR A 365 28.41 -0.26 -0.35
N PRO A 366 28.75 0.97 0.07
CA PRO A 366 29.78 1.21 1.07
C PRO A 366 29.22 0.96 2.47
N VAL A 367 29.84 0.07 3.25
CA VAL A 367 29.37 -0.30 4.58
C VAL A 367 30.49 -0.07 5.59
N GLY A 368 30.30 0.88 6.49
CA GLY A 368 31.21 1.16 7.60
C GLY A 368 30.99 0.16 8.74
N VAL A 369 32.06 -0.52 9.12
CA VAL A 369 32.08 -1.48 10.23
C VAL A 369 32.98 -0.96 11.33
N SER A 370 32.45 -0.81 12.55
CA SER A 370 33.16 -0.34 13.72
C SER A 370 33.47 -1.47 14.69
N ALA A 371 34.43 -1.23 15.60
CA ALA A 371 34.67 -2.14 16.73
C ALA A 371 33.39 -2.23 17.59
N PRO A 372 33.04 -3.39 18.13
CA PRO A 372 31.92 -3.54 19.02
C PRO A 372 32.22 -2.90 20.37
N THR A 373 31.72 -1.73 20.64
CA THR A 373 31.86 -1.04 21.94
C THR A 373 30.60 -1.20 22.81
N GLY A 374 29.59 -1.90 22.27
CA GLY A 374 28.31 -2.05 22.93
C GLY A 374 28.29 -3.02 24.10
N ASP A 375 27.52 -2.67 25.13
CA ASP A 375 27.26 -3.49 26.32
C ASP A 375 25.80 -4.03 26.26
N PRO A 376 25.61 -5.31 25.89
CA PRO A 376 24.29 -5.90 25.81
C PRO A 376 23.49 -5.86 27.11
N SER A 377 24.19 -5.84 28.27
CA SER A 377 23.54 -5.85 29.59
C SER A 377 22.69 -4.61 29.86
N LYS A 378 22.94 -3.53 29.15
CA LYS A 378 22.23 -2.24 29.27
C LYS A 378 21.03 -2.11 28.30
N VAL A 379 20.86 -3.06 27.41
CA VAL A 379 19.76 -3.04 26.42
C VAL A 379 18.44 -3.42 27.09
N VAL A 380 17.40 -2.68 26.78
CA VAL A 380 16.04 -2.91 27.30
C VAL A 380 15.09 -3.11 26.12
N CYS A 381 14.26 -4.17 26.16
CA CYS A 381 13.22 -4.43 25.18
C CYS A 381 11.85 -4.23 25.79
N ARG A 382 10.92 -3.60 25.06
CA ARG A 382 9.52 -3.37 25.48
C ARG A 382 8.58 -3.43 24.28
N GLY A 383 7.39 -4.00 24.47
CA GLY A 383 6.33 -4.01 23.48
C GLY A 383 5.55 -5.32 23.43
N PRO A 384 4.36 -5.31 22.80
CA PRO A 384 3.46 -6.46 22.77
C PRO A 384 4.07 -7.69 22.10
N GLY A 385 5.03 -7.52 21.19
CA GLY A 385 5.67 -8.62 20.46
C GLY A 385 6.61 -9.50 21.28
N ILE A 386 6.92 -9.14 22.52
CA ILE A 386 7.76 -9.93 23.44
C ILE A 386 7.03 -10.27 24.76
N GLU A 387 5.73 -9.97 24.84
CA GLU A 387 4.92 -10.35 25.98
C GLU A 387 4.55 -11.84 25.90
N LYS A 388 4.34 -12.44 27.07
CA LYS A 388 4.01 -13.88 27.16
C LYS A 388 2.70 -14.26 26.48
N THR A 389 1.78 -13.33 26.36
CA THR A 389 0.43 -13.51 25.78
C THR A 389 -0.01 -12.27 25.02
N GLY A 390 -1.06 -12.37 24.21
CA GLY A 390 -1.63 -11.23 23.47
C GLY A 390 -1.23 -11.17 22.01
N VAL A 391 -0.24 -11.93 21.58
CA VAL A 391 0.14 -12.06 20.18
C VAL A 391 -0.80 -13.04 19.48
N VAL A 392 -1.26 -12.70 18.27
CA VAL A 392 -2.23 -13.47 17.50
C VAL A 392 -1.62 -13.90 16.16
N VAL A 393 -1.87 -15.16 15.76
CA VAL A 393 -1.40 -15.69 14.47
C VAL A 393 -1.88 -14.84 13.28
N LYS A 394 -1.00 -14.64 12.30
CA LYS A 394 -1.26 -13.85 11.08
C LYS A 394 -1.62 -12.37 11.35
N LYS A 395 -1.39 -11.88 12.55
CA LYS A 395 -1.48 -10.47 12.88
C LYS A 395 -0.11 -9.89 13.17
N LYS A 396 0.14 -8.71 12.67
CA LYS A 396 1.34 -7.93 12.91
C LYS A 396 1.48 -7.62 14.40
N THR A 397 2.68 -7.79 14.94
CA THR A 397 3.04 -7.38 16.29
C THR A 397 4.41 -6.72 16.29
N TYR A 398 4.74 -5.99 17.34
CA TYR A 398 5.98 -5.24 17.39
C TYR A 398 6.54 -5.13 18.82
N PHE A 399 7.81 -4.74 18.90
CA PHE A 399 8.46 -4.28 20.13
C PHE A 399 9.60 -3.33 19.80
N GLU A 400 10.05 -2.58 20.79
CA GLU A 400 11.15 -1.65 20.68
C GLU A 400 12.35 -2.13 21.52
N VAL A 401 13.55 -1.90 20.99
CA VAL A 401 14.81 -2.20 21.64
C VAL A 401 15.53 -0.88 21.91
N PHE A 402 15.71 -0.57 23.18
CA PHE A 402 16.35 0.66 23.64
C PHE A 402 17.81 0.37 23.95
N THR A 403 18.72 1.06 23.26
CA THR A 403 20.17 0.92 23.36
C THR A 403 20.84 2.10 24.05
N LYS A 404 20.06 2.96 24.71
CA LYS A 404 20.56 4.10 25.47
C LYS A 404 21.58 3.60 26.52
N ASP A 405 22.74 4.24 26.55
CA ASP A 405 23.84 3.89 27.42
C ASP A 405 24.48 2.52 27.16
N ALA A 406 24.04 1.79 26.14
CA ALA A 406 24.58 0.50 25.72
C ALA A 406 25.79 0.61 24.76
N GLY A 407 26.11 1.82 24.30
CA GLY A 407 27.19 2.04 23.33
C GLY A 407 26.78 1.73 21.88
N THR A 408 27.78 1.68 21.00
CA THR A 408 27.54 1.50 19.57
C THR A 408 27.45 0.01 19.20
N GLY A 409 26.38 -0.36 18.51
CA GLY A 409 26.18 -1.74 18.06
C GLY A 409 24.91 -1.91 17.21
N VAL A 410 24.76 -3.08 16.66
CA VAL A 410 23.60 -3.49 15.87
C VAL A 410 22.70 -4.42 16.68
N VAL A 411 21.41 -4.19 16.61
CA VAL A 411 20.38 -5.10 17.13
C VAL A 411 20.10 -6.16 16.06
N ASP A 412 20.16 -7.42 16.44
CA ASP A 412 19.74 -8.56 15.63
C ASP A 412 18.61 -9.33 16.34
N VAL A 413 17.64 -9.82 15.57
CA VAL A 413 16.49 -10.54 16.13
C VAL A 413 16.22 -11.79 15.31
N GLY A 414 16.16 -12.93 15.99
CA GLY A 414 15.79 -14.22 15.40
C GLY A 414 14.57 -14.81 16.07
N LEU A 415 13.66 -15.36 15.30
CA LEU A 415 12.51 -16.08 15.82
C LEU A 415 12.66 -17.59 15.60
N VAL A 416 12.23 -18.35 16.60
CA VAL A 416 12.08 -19.80 16.53
C VAL A 416 10.60 -20.12 16.68
N ASP A 417 10.05 -20.85 15.73
CA ASP A 417 8.64 -21.25 15.72
C ASP A 417 8.34 -22.37 16.73
N PRO A 418 7.07 -22.73 16.94
CA PRO A 418 6.69 -23.80 17.86
C PRO A 418 7.27 -25.18 17.50
N SER A 419 7.65 -25.39 16.24
CA SER A 419 8.28 -26.64 15.77
C SER A 419 9.79 -26.67 15.99
N GLY A 420 10.36 -25.58 16.50
CA GLY A 420 11.80 -25.42 16.71
C GLY A 420 12.58 -24.97 15.49
N LYS A 421 11.92 -24.63 14.38
CA LYS A 421 12.57 -24.11 13.19
C LYS A 421 12.90 -22.63 13.36
N LYS A 422 14.10 -22.25 12.90
CA LYS A 422 14.56 -20.87 12.87
C LYS A 422 14.16 -20.23 11.54
N ASP A 423 13.98 -18.91 11.56
CA ASP A 423 13.78 -18.05 10.37
C ASP A 423 12.56 -18.35 9.51
N THR A 424 11.58 -19.11 10.02
CA THR A 424 10.25 -19.27 9.42
C THR A 424 9.42 -17.99 9.50
N VAL A 425 9.68 -17.19 10.54
CA VAL A 425 9.14 -15.84 10.73
C VAL A 425 10.31 -14.87 10.73
N ARG A 426 10.30 -13.92 9.81
CA ARG A 426 11.37 -12.92 9.69
C ARG A 426 10.93 -11.62 10.31
N PRO A 427 11.65 -11.13 11.33
CA PRO A 427 11.40 -9.83 11.89
C PRO A 427 11.94 -8.74 10.96
N PHE A 428 11.15 -7.68 10.83
CA PHE A 428 11.63 -6.42 10.28
C PHE A 428 12.28 -5.63 11.41
N VAL A 429 13.57 -5.30 11.27
CA VAL A 429 14.37 -4.58 12.27
C VAL A 429 14.88 -3.28 11.66
N VAL A 430 14.53 -2.16 12.27
CA VAL A 430 14.91 -0.83 11.77
C VAL A 430 15.31 0.08 12.90
N LYS A 431 16.32 0.92 12.67
CA LYS A 431 16.74 1.96 13.61
C LYS A 431 15.79 3.17 13.48
N LYS A 432 14.93 3.37 14.49
CA LYS A 432 13.92 4.42 14.52
C LYS A 432 14.48 5.77 14.99
N ALA A 433 15.42 5.72 15.94
CA ALA A 433 16.10 6.88 16.49
C ALA A 433 17.54 6.47 16.91
N GLU A 434 18.34 7.41 17.39
CA GLU A 434 19.74 7.15 17.73
C GLU A 434 19.91 5.95 18.67
N ASP A 435 19.04 5.84 19.67
CA ASP A 435 19.09 4.80 20.70
C ASP A 435 17.86 3.87 20.70
N VAL A 436 17.05 3.87 19.63
CA VAL A 436 15.81 3.10 19.56
C VAL A 436 15.73 2.32 18.26
N TRP A 437 15.52 1.01 18.38
CA TRP A 437 15.25 0.12 17.29
C TRP A 437 13.81 -0.37 17.37
N TYR A 438 13.15 -0.43 16.25
CA TYR A 438 11.80 -0.97 16.08
C TYR A 438 11.88 -2.34 15.44
N VAL A 439 11.17 -3.30 16.02
CA VAL A 439 11.13 -4.68 15.55
C VAL A 439 9.67 -5.07 15.34
N GLU A 440 9.34 -5.56 14.17
CA GLU A 440 8.01 -5.99 13.79
C GLU A 440 8.06 -7.39 13.18
N TYR A 441 7.05 -8.21 13.45
CA TYR A 441 6.93 -9.52 12.84
C TYR A 441 5.49 -10.01 12.79
N ILE A 442 5.24 -11.01 11.93
CA ILE A 442 3.93 -11.65 11.78
C ILE A 442 4.11 -13.14 12.05
N PRO A 443 3.64 -13.68 13.18
CA PRO A 443 3.73 -15.12 13.45
C PRO A 443 2.79 -15.90 12.53
N LEU A 444 3.27 -17.00 11.96
CA LEU A 444 2.55 -17.79 10.97
C LEU A 444 1.75 -18.95 11.58
N GLU A 445 2.13 -19.40 12.76
CA GLU A 445 1.53 -20.55 13.45
C GLU A 445 1.16 -20.20 14.90
N PRO A 446 0.09 -20.76 15.46
CA PRO A 446 -0.20 -20.63 16.88
C PRO A 446 0.74 -21.51 17.70
N GLY A 447 1.04 -21.12 18.92
CA GLY A 447 1.91 -21.86 19.83
C GLY A 447 3.01 -21.01 20.46
N LEU A 448 3.93 -21.65 21.13
CA LEU A 448 5.04 -20.98 21.83
C LEU A 448 6.16 -20.67 20.86
N HIS A 449 6.43 -19.38 20.65
CA HIS A 449 7.55 -18.88 19.87
C HIS A 449 8.67 -18.40 20.81
N SER A 450 9.91 -18.49 20.35
CA SER A 450 11.07 -17.92 21.03
C SER A 450 11.61 -16.74 20.25
N VAL A 451 11.53 -15.54 20.83
CA VAL A 451 12.07 -14.31 20.24
C VAL A 451 13.44 -14.04 20.85
N ASN A 452 14.48 -14.20 20.04
CA ASN A 452 15.87 -14.04 20.44
C ASN A 452 16.35 -12.66 20.01
N VAL A 453 16.74 -11.82 20.96
CA VAL A 453 17.25 -10.47 20.71
C VAL A 453 18.73 -10.41 21.08
N PHE A 454 19.53 -9.92 20.16
CA PHE A 454 20.98 -9.77 20.31
C PHE A 454 21.39 -8.32 20.11
N PHE A 455 22.40 -7.91 20.83
CA PHE A 455 23.12 -6.67 20.62
C PHE A 455 24.60 -6.95 20.54
N VAL A 456 25.30 -6.44 19.50
CA VAL A 456 26.71 -6.77 19.20
C VAL A 456 26.99 -8.28 19.20
N GLY A 457 26.05 -9.06 18.66
CA GLY A 457 26.18 -10.53 18.56
C GLY A 457 25.97 -11.30 19.87
N LYS A 458 25.63 -10.63 20.97
CA LYS A 458 25.41 -11.25 22.29
C LYS A 458 23.93 -11.08 22.70
N PRO A 459 23.34 -12.07 23.40
CA PRO A 459 21.94 -11.95 23.84
C PRO A 459 21.78 -10.80 24.84
N VAL A 460 20.69 -10.07 24.72
CA VAL A 460 20.29 -9.02 25.66
C VAL A 460 19.61 -9.61 26.89
N PRO A 461 19.47 -8.85 28.00
CA PRO A 461 18.76 -9.33 29.18
C PRO A 461 17.35 -9.84 28.86
N LYS A 462 16.99 -10.96 29.47
CA LYS A 462 15.73 -11.69 29.27
C LYS A 462 15.56 -12.37 27.90
N SER A 463 16.49 -12.22 26.95
CA SER A 463 16.49 -13.01 25.71
C SER A 463 16.92 -14.45 26.02
N PRO A 464 16.23 -15.48 25.47
CA PRO A 464 15.08 -15.43 24.58
C PRO A 464 13.75 -15.14 25.31
N TYR A 465 12.86 -14.38 24.66
CA TYR A 465 11.53 -14.12 25.15
C TYR A 465 10.58 -15.25 24.69
N ALA A 466 9.86 -15.85 25.64
CA ALA A 466 8.85 -16.86 25.33
C ALA A 466 7.51 -16.17 25.05
N VAL A 467 7.04 -16.27 23.82
CA VAL A 467 5.84 -15.58 23.32
C VAL A 467 4.78 -16.59 22.92
N GLY A 468 3.67 -16.61 23.65
CA GLY A 468 2.51 -17.43 23.31
C GLY A 468 1.66 -16.77 22.24
N VAL A 469 1.64 -17.37 21.06
CA VAL A 469 0.83 -16.91 19.93
C VAL A 469 -0.52 -17.63 19.95
N GLY A 470 -1.60 -16.87 20.14
CA GLY A 470 -2.96 -17.36 20.12
C GLY A 470 -3.51 -17.57 18.69
N ALA A 471 -4.50 -18.45 18.55
CA ALA A 471 -5.25 -18.58 17.32
C ALA A 471 -6.02 -17.27 17.01
N ALA A 472 -6.26 -16.98 15.73
CA ALA A 472 -7.13 -15.88 15.34
C ALA A 472 -8.54 -16.10 15.88
N ALA A 473 -9.18 -15.03 16.38
CA ALA A 473 -10.57 -15.11 16.84
C ALA A 473 -11.49 -15.51 15.67
N ASP A 474 -12.28 -16.55 15.86
CA ASP A 474 -13.29 -17.01 14.91
C ASP A 474 -14.67 -16.61 15.43
N ALA A 475 -15.21 -15.54 14.88
CA ALA A 475 -16.53 -15.03 15.24
C ALA A 475 -17.65 -16.09 15.06
N LYS A 476 -17.45 -17.08 14.17
CA LYS A 476 -18.41 -18.17 13.96
C LYS A 476 -18.44 -19.18 15.12
N LYS A 477 -17.41 -19.17 15.96
CA LYS A 477 -17.32 -20.01 17.17
C LYS A 477 -17.73 -19.27 18.44
N ALA A 478 -17.99 -17.97 18.33
CA ALA A 478 -18.50 -17.20 19.45
C ALA A 478 -19.99 -17.49 19.65
N TYR A 479 -20.36 -17.85 20.86
CA TYR A 479 -21.77 -17.98 21.25
C TYR A 479 -22.00 -17.18 22.53
N ALA A 480 -23.17 -16.59 22.62
CA ALA A 480 -23.62 -15.95 23.84
C ALA A 480 -24.68 -16.79 24.53
N SER A 481 -24.55 -16.99 25.83
CA SER A 481 -25.51 -17.72 26.65
C SER A 481 -25.81 -16.95 27.94
N GLY A 482 -27.03 -17.00 28.40
CA GLY A 482 -27.44 -16.36 29.65
C GLY A 482 -28.90 -15.91 29.66
N ARG A 483 -29.43 -15.63 30.85
CA ARG A 483 -30.84 -15.24 31.02
C ARG A 483 -31.23 -13.95 30.28
N GLY A 484 -30.30 -13.08 30.03
CA GLY A 484 -30.53 -11.76 29.36
C GLY A 484 -30.65 -11.84 27.85
N ILE A 485 -30.31 -13.00 27.23
CA ILE A 485 -30.33 -13.19 25.76
C ILE A 485 -31.39 -14.22 25.33
N GLN A 486 -32.18 -14.74 26.26
CA GLN A 486 -33.32 -15.59 25.92
C GLN A 486 -34.47 -14.73 25.41
N PRO A 487 -35.11 -15.04 24.27
CA PRO A 487 -36.31 -14.33 23.86
C PRO A 487 -37.36 -14.45 24.99
N LYS A 488 -37.94 -13.30 25.38
CA LYS A 488 -39.12 -13.31 26.23
C LYS A 488 -40.24 -13.96 25.43
N GLY A 489 -40.71 -15.11 25.89
CA GLY A 489 -41.88 -15.78 25.38
C GLY A 489 -43.15 -14.96 25.59
#